data_b627831f7f2c1d9aea9c38497dafa138
#
_entry.id   b627831f7f2c1d9aea9c38497dafa138
#
_cell.length_a   1.000
_cell.length_b   1.000
_cell.length_c   1.000
_cell.angle_alpha   90.00
_cell.angle_beta   90.00
_cell.angle_gamma   90.00
#
_symmetry.space_group_name_H-M   'P 1'
#
loop_
_entity.id
_entity.type
_entity.pdbx_description
1 polymer ?
#
loop_
_entity_poly.entity_id
_entity_poly.type
_entity_poly.pdbx_seq_one_letter_code
_entity_poly.pdbx_strand_id
1 'polypeptide(L)'
;MESPPQSQAGLARHLHGVLAELHRQPYPHVPNPPACKKRAAVALILRIRPTYDHWPSSSSTGDSSSSLSTEQRLEEFFAQPWVQHGEPEVLFIKRASRVGDRWTGHVALPGGKRDPEDADDRAAAIREASEEIGLDLTTNDCISVGNLPERVVTTSWGSVP
;
A
#
# COMPACT_ATOMS: atom_id res chain seq x y z
N MET A 1 -0.44 22.55 26.67
CA MET A 1 0.58 21.53 27.05
C MET A 1 0.77 20.68 25.78
N GLU A 2 1.71 21.09 24.93
CA GLU A 2 2.01 20.35 23.69
C GLU A 2 2.70 19.04 24.08
N SER A 3 2.18 17.94 23.54
CA SER A 3 2.84 16.64 23.67
C SER A 3 4.22 16.74 22.99
N PRO A 4 5.30 16.21 23.58
CA PRO A 4 6.61 16.24 22.95
C PRO A 4 6.54 15.54 21.59
N PRO A 5 7.26 16.02 20.57
CA PRO A 5 7.28 15.35 19.27
C PRO A 5 7.73 13.91 19.46
N GLN A 6 6.89 12.96 19.06
CA GLN A 6 7.27 11.55 19.05
C GLN A 6 8.52 11.44 18.18
N SER A 7 9.60 10.88 18.72
CA SER A 7 10.83 10.75 17.95
C SER A 7 10.54 9.92 16.68
N GLN A 8 11.09 10.32 15.54
CA GLN A 8 10.89 9.61 14.25
C GLN A 8 11.21 8.12 14.37
N ALA A 9 12.21 7.76 15.17
CA ALA A 9 12.53 6.37 15.50
C ALA A 9 11.38 5.64 16.23
N GLY A 10 10.57 6.35 17.01
CA GLY A 10 9.36 5.79 17.63
C GLY A 10 8.28 5.47 16.60
N LEU A 11 8.10 6.33 15.59
CA LEU A 11 7.11 6.15 14.55
C LEU A 11 7.47 4.98 13.62
N ALA A 12 8.71 4.87 13.18
CA ALA A 12 9.18 3.74 12.35
C ALA A 12 9.00 2.40 13.07
N ARG A 13 9.34 2.33 14.37
CA ARG A 13 9.14 1.13 15.18
C ARG A 13 7.66 0.77 15.32
N HIS A 14 6.81 1.76 15.52
CA HIS A 14 5.37 1.53 15.62
C HIS A 14 4.81 1.00 14.29
N LEU A 15 5.19 1.62 13.18
CA LEU A 15 4.80 1.18 11.84
C LEU A 15 5.27 -0.26 11.56
N HIS A 16 6.51 -0.60 11.90
CA HIS A 16 7.02 -1.98 11.80
C HIS A 16 6.10 -2.96 12.56
N GLY A 17 5.78 -2.66 13.82
CA GLY A 17 4.89 -3.50 14.62
C GLY A 17 3.52 -3.72 13.99
N VAL A 18 2.91 -2.67 13.45
CA VAL A 18 1.60 -2.74 12.78
C VAL A 18 1.68 -3.59 11.50
N LEU A 19 2.71 -3.40 10.68
CA LEU A 19 2.87 -4.16 9.43
C LEU A 19 3.19 -5.64 9.71
N ALA A 20 4.05 -5.93 10.68
CA ALA A 20 4.34 -7.30 11.09
C ALA A 20 3.09 -8.01 11.63
N GLU A 21 2.24 -7.32 12.39
CA GLU A 21 0.97 -7.87 12.87
C GLU A 21 -0.01 -8.13 11.73
N LEU A 22 -0.15 -7.19 10.80
CA LEU A 22 -0.97 -7.36 9.60
C LEU A 22 -0.50 -8.55 8.76
N HIS A 23 0.81 -8.75 8.65
CA HIS A 23 1.37 -9.90 7.91
C HIS A 23 1.04 -11.23 8.58
N ARG A 24 1.15 -11.30 9.92
CA ARG A 24 0.82 -12.50 10.69
C ARG A 24 -0.67 -12.81 10.74
N GLN A 25 -1.52 -11.79 10.72
CA GLN A 25 -2.96 -11.90 10.81
C GLN A 25 -3.63 -11.06 9.71
N PRO A 26 -3.48 -11.42 8.42
CA PRO A 26 -4.11 -10.70 7.33
C PRO A 26 -5.64 -10.83 7.42
N TYR A 27 -6.34 -9.77 7.03
CA TYR A 27 -7.80 -9.83 6.97
C TYR A 27 -8.26 -10.84 5.91
N PRO A 28 -9.27 -11.65 6.21
CA PRO A 28 -9.77 -12.65 5.29
C PRO A 28 -10.47 -12.00 4.10
N HIS A 29 -10.43 -12.70 2.97
CA HIS A 29 -11.27 -12.36 1.83
C HIS A 29 -12.75 -12.49 2.17
N VAL A 30 -13.54 -11.49 1.79
CA VAL A 30 -14.99 -11.49 1.95
C VAL A 30 -15.65 -11.68 0.59
N PRO A 31 -16.45 -12.74 0.38
CA PRO A 31 -17.13 -12.95 -0.89
C PRO A 31 -18.17 -11.85 -1.14
N ASN A 32 -18.41 -11.55 -2.42
CA ASN A 32 -19.41 -10.56 -2.78
C ASN A 32 -20.81 -10.94 -2.25
N PRO A 33 -21.53 -10.01 -1.63
CA PRO A 33 -22.95 -10.18 -1.40
C PRO A 33 -23.69 -10.44 -2.73
N PRO A 34 -24.80 -11.20 -2.74
CA PRO A 34 -25.53 -11.52 -3.99
C PRO A 34 -25.96 -10.31 -4.82
N ALA A 35 -26.18 -9.17 -4.18
CA ALA A 35 -26.53 -7.91 -4.82
C ALA A 35 -25.33 -7.14 -5.41
N CYS A 36 -24.10 -7.54 -5.06
CA CYS A 36 -22.87 -6.85 -5.45
C CYS A 36 -22.12 -7.65 -6.50
N LYS A 37 -22.21 -7.23 -7.76
CA LYS A 37 -21.59 -7.95 -8.89
C LYS A 37 -20.17 -7.47 -9.24
N LYS A 38 -19.72 -6.38 -8.63
CA LYS A 38 -18.46 -5.74 -8.97
C LYS A 38 -17.55 -5.66 -7.76
N ARG A 39 -16.28 -5.82 -8.03
CA ARG A 39 -15.21 -5.62 -7.06
C ARG A 39 -14.25 -4.55 -7.58
N ALA A 40 -13.63 -3.86 -6.65
CA ALA A 40 -12.50 -2.99 -6.91
C ALA A 40 -11.44 -3.25 -5.86
N ALA A 41 -10.20 -3.06 -6.21
CA ALA A 41 -9.08 -3.19 -5.31
C ALA A 41 -8.19 -1.96 -5.38
N VAL A 42 -7.66 -1.56 -4.24
CA VAL A 42 -6.71 -0.45 -4.13
C VAL A 42 -5.43 -0.92 -3.45
N ALA A 43 -4.31 -0.31 -3.79
CA ALA A 43 -3.04 -0.53 -3.14
C ALA A 43 -2.77 0.57 -2.12
N LEU A 44 -2.66 0.23 -0.84
CA LEU A 44 -2.10 1.12 0.17
C LEU A 44 -0.57 1.01 0.11
N ILE A 45 0.07 1.97 -0.53
CA ILE A 45 1.51 1.99 -0.75
C ILE A 45 2.15 2.92 0.27
N LEU A 46 3.03 2.34 1.09
CA LEU A 46 3.83 3.05 2.08
C LEU A 46 5.28 3.13 1.60
N ARG A 47 5.91 4.25 1.84
CA ARG A 47 7.36 4.40 1.69
C ARG A 47 7.94 5.17 2.88
N ILE A 48 9.23 5.05 3.08
CA ILE A 48 9.97 5.90 4.01
C ILE A 48 10.80 6.88 3.18
N ARG A 49 10.58 8.17 3.39
CA ARG A 49 11.43 9.22 2.81
C ARG A 49 12.65 9.42 3.68
N PRO A 50 13.87 9.18 3.16
CA PRO A 50 15.09 9.39 3.94
C PRO A 50 15.30 10.87 4.24
N THR A 51 15.92 11.16 5.39
CA THR A 51 16.39 12.50 5.72
C THR A 51 17.78 12.75 5.09
N TYR A 52 18.18 14.02 4.98
CA TYR A 52 19.48 14.37 4.40
C TYR A 52 20.65 13.72 5.15
N ASP A 53 20.59 13.67 6.47
CA ASP A 53 21.67 13.13 7.33
C ASP A 53 21.74 11.60 7.32
N HIS A 54 20.68 10.92 6.85
CA HIS A 54 20.56 9.47 6.82
C HIS A 54 20.16 8.98 5.43
N TRP A 55 20.86 9.47 4.40
CA TRP A 55 20.57 9.03 3.04
C TRP A 55 21.08 7.60 2.81
N PRO A 56 20.32 6.70 2.17
CA PRO A 56 20.78 5.33 1.89
C PRO A 56 22.00 5.34 0.97
N SER A 57 23.02 4.59 1.33
CA SER A 57 24.18 4.38 0.46
C SER A 57 23.76 3.51 -0.74
N SER A 58 24.26 3.82 -1.92
CA SER A 58 23.97 3.12 -3.18
C SER A 58 24.41 1.64 -3.21
N SER A 59 25.06 1.16 -2.15
CA SER A 59 25.57 -0.21 -2.02
C SER A 59 24.60 -1.18 -1.33
N SER A 60 23.41 -0.75 -0.92
CA SER A 60 22.47 -1.57 -0.14
C SER A 60 21.43 -2.35 -0.96
N THR A 61 21.44 -2.27 -2.26
CA THR A 61 20.64 -3.14 -3.13
C THR A 61 21.37 -4.48 -3.35
N GLY A 62 21.49 -5.25 -2.26
CA GLY A 62 22.01 -6.61 -2.34
C GLY A 62 20.97 -7.55 -2.95
N ASP A 63 21.40 -8.28 -3.94
CA ASP A 63 20.67 -9.31 -4.70
C ASP A 63 20.18 -10.51 -3.84
N SER A 64 20.24 -10.38 -2.51
CA SER A 64 19.98 -11.44 -1.54
C SER A 64 18.51 -11.58 -1.10
N SER A 65 17.63 -10.68 -1.52
CA SER A 65 16.27 -10.61 -0.98
C SER A 65 15.29 -11.68 -1.52
N SER A 66 15.65 -12.39 -2.57
CA SER A 66 14.75 -13.37 -3.22
C SER A 66 14.51 -14.66 -2.41
N SER A 67 15.29 -14.92 -1.37
CA SER A 67 15.14 -16.10 -0.51
C SER A 67 14.55 -15.82 0.88
N LEU A 68 14.36 -14.54 1.23
CA LEU A 68 13.88 -14.13 2.54
C LEU A 68 12.35 -14.15 2.62
N SER A 69 11.83 -14.52 3.79
CA SER A 69 10.40 -14.37 4.08
C SER A 69 10.01 -12.89 4.17
N THR A 70 8.72 -12.60 4.01
CA THR A 70 8.19 -11.23 4.17
C THR A 70 8.52 -10.65 5.54
N GLU A 71 8.45 -11.45 6.60
CA GLU A 71 8.79 -11.03 7.94
C GLU A 71 10.27 -10.64 8.07
N GLN A 72 11.18 -11.47 7.54
CA GLN A 72 12.61 -11.15 7.51
C GLN A 72 12.91 -9.90 6.70
N ARG A 73 12.24 -9.71 5.56
CA ARG A 73 12.39 -8.50 4.74
C ARG A 73 11.89 -7.24 5.46
N LEU A 74 10.80 -7.35 6.22
CA LEU A 74 10.32 -6.24 7.07
C LEU A 74 11.33 -5.91 8.17
N GLU A 75 11.87 -6.92 8.86
CA GLU A 75 12.89 -6.72 9.88
C GLU A 75 14.14 -6.04 9.32
N GLU A 76 14.68 -6.53 8.20
CA GLU A 76 15.84 -5.95 7.55
C GLU A 76 15.59 -4.51 7.07
N PHE A 77 14.43 -4.25 6.49
CA PHE A 77 14.04 -2.91 6.04
C PHE A 77 13.99 -1.93 7.21
N PHE A 78 13.28 -2.28 8.29
CA PHE A 78 13.14 -1.40 9.44
C PHE A 78 14.39 -1.32 10.33
N ALA A 79 15.37 -2.21 10.16
CA ALA A 79 16.69 -2.11 10.80
C ALA A 79 17.59 -1.05 10.15
N GLN A 80 17.28 -0.62 8.93
CA GLN A 80 18.10 0.37 8.22
C GLN A 80 18.08 1.73 8.94
N PRO A 81 19.24 2.39 9.15
CA PRO A 81 19.30 3.70 9.83
C PRO A 81 18.47 4.78 9.14
N TRP A 82 18.46 4.80 7.79
CA TRP A 82 17.69 5.77 7.03
C TRP A 82 16.17 5.56 7.16
N VAL A 83 15.72 4.32 7.42
CA VAL A 83 14.30 4.02 7.70
C VAL A 83 13.93 4.46 9.10
N GLN A 84 14.77 4.21 10.09
CA GLN A 84 14.52 4.58 11.48
C GLN A 84 14.45 6.10 11.68
N HIS A 85 15.19 6.87 10.89
CA HIS A 85 15.22 8.33 10.92
C HIS A 85 14.42 8.99 9.81
N GLY A 86 13.83 8.19 8.92
CA GLY A 86 13.05 8.67 7.80
C GLY A 86 11.59 9.01 8.16
N GLU A 87 10.90 9.61 7.22
CA GLU A 87 9.51 10.02 7.36
C GLU A 87 8.59 9.05 6.60
N PRO A 88 7.67 8.36 7.31
CA PRO A 88 6.67 7.53 6.63
C PRO A 88 5.73 8.38 5.78
N GLU A 89 5.51 7.94 4.57
CA GLU A 89 4.59 8.57 3.62
C GLU A 89 3.63 7.53 3.03
N VAL A 90 2.42 7.97 2.71
CA VAL A 90 1.41 7.21 1.98
C VAL A 90 1.29 7.80 0.59
N LEU A 91 1.27 6.94 -0.43
CA LEU A 91 1.07 7.38 -1.79
C LEU A 91 -0.42 7.51 -2.10
N PHE A 92 -0.81 8.69 -2.61
CA PHE A 92 -2.13 8.95 -3.15
C PHE A 92 -2.02 9.43 -4.59
N ILE A 93 -3.05 9.16 -5.37
CA ILE A 93 -3.24 9.71 -6.70
C ILE A 93 -4.32 10.80 -6.70
N LYS A 94 -4.22 11.74 -7.61
CA LYS A 94 -5.30 12.65 -7.95
C LYS A 94 -5.93 12.19 -9.27
N ARG A 95 -7.16 11.74 -9.21
CA ARG A 95 -7.88 11.28 -10.41
C ARG A 95 -7.97 12.37 -11.46
N ALA A 96 -7.76 12.01 -12.72
CA ALA A 96 -7.91 12.94 -13.84
C ALA A 96 -9.35 13.46 -13.93
N SER A 97 -9.48 14.68 -14.36
CA SER A 97 -10.81 15.28 -14.60
C SER A 97 -11.40 14.73 -15.90
N ARG A 98 -12.55 14.06 -15.80
CA ARG A 98 -13.29 13.54 -16.96
C ARG A 98 -14.74 14.04 -16.89
N VAL A 99 -15.25 14.54 -18.03
CA VAL A 99 -16.66 14.95 -18.15
C VAL A 99 -17.55 13.73 -17.91
N GLY A 100 -18.51 13.86 -16.99
CA GLY A 100 -19.41 12.77 -16.61
C GLY A 100 -18.89 11.81 -15.55
N ASP A 101 -17.62 11.88 -15.16
CA ASP A 101 -17.09 11.14 -14.02
C ASP A 101 -17.35 11.91 -12.72
N ARG A 102 -18.16 11.35 -11.83
CA ARG A 102 -18.48 11.94 -10.52
C ARG A 102 -17.31 11.96 -9.53
N TRP A 103 -16.31 11.13 -9.76
CA TRP A 103 -15.10 11.03 -8.96
C TRP A 103 -13.94 11.84 -9.52
N THR A 104 -14.24 12.74 -10.44
CA THR A 104 -13.28 13.60 -11.10
C THR A 104 -12.51 14.44 -10.10
N GLY A 105 -11.18 14.47 -10.20
CA GLY A 105 -10.31 15.29 -9.34
C GLY A 105 -10.20 14.84 -7.88
N HIS A 106 -10.86 13.76 -7.49
CA HIS A 106 -10.73 13.23 -6.12
C HIS A 106 -9.36 12.63 -5.86
N VAL A 107 -8.92 12.75 -4.62
CA VAL A 107 -7.74 12.06 -4.11
C VAL A 107 -8.14 10.64 -3.73
N ALA A 108 -7.35 9.65 -4.15
CA ALA A 108 -7.61 8.24 -3.90
C ALA A 108 -6.29 7.47 -3.75
N LEU A 109 -6.36 6.25 -3.23
CA LEU A 109 -5.29 5.28 -3.37
C LEU A 109 -5.26 4.77 -4.83
N PRO A 110 -4.08 4.38 -5.36
CA PRO A 110 -4.00 3.71 -6.67
C PRO A 110 -4.86 2.46 -6.68
N GLY A 111 -5.61 2.25 -7.75
CA GLY A 111 -6.47 1.09 -7.86
C GLY A 111 -7.74 1.34 -8.65
N GLY A 112 -8.46 0.27 -8.92
CA GLY A 112 -9.63 0.31 -9.76
C GLY A 112 -10.47 -0.95 -9.72
N LYS A 113 -11.27 -1.15 -10.76
CA LYS A 113 -12.16 -2.30 -10.90
C LYS A 113 -11.35 -3.55 -11.21
N ARG A 114 -11.77 -4.65 -10.62
CA ARG A 114 -11.25 -5.96 -11.00
C ARG A 114 -11.79 -6.35 -12.36
N ASP A 115 -10.90 -6.68 -13.28
CA ASP A 115 -11.21 -7.22 -14.59
C ASP A 115 -11.32 -8.74 -14.55
N PRO A 116 -12.01 -9.37 -15.53
CA PRO A 116 -12.15 -10.82 -15.60
C PRO A 116 -10.81 -11.58 -15.69
N GLU A 117 -9.79 -10.94 -16.22
CA GLU A 117 -8.44 -11.47 -16.39
C GLU A 117 -7.61 -11.41 -15.10
N ASP A 118 -8.00 -10.59 -14.14
CA ASP A 118 -7.32 -10.50 -12.86
C ASP A 118 -7.58 -11.77 -12.04
N ALA A 119 -6.52 -12.46 -11.65
CA ALA A 119 -6.62 -13.72 -10.89
C ALA A 119 -7.33 -13.50 -9.54
N ASP A 120 -7.05 -12.38 -8.89
CA ASP A 120 -7.61 -11.98 -7.60
C ASP A 120 -7.62 -10.45 -7.44
N ASP A 121 -8.06 -9.97 -6.28
CA ASP A 121 -8.12 -8.52 -5.99
C ASP A 121 -6.72 -7.90 -5.89
N ARG A 122 -5.72 -8.68 -5.46
CA ARG A 122 -4.33 -8.24 -5.42
C ARG A 122 -3.77 -8.01 -6.83
N ALA A 123 -4.07 -8.92 -7.76
CA ALA A 123 -3.67 -8.77 -9.17
C ALA A 123 -4.28 -7.49 -9.78
N ALA A 124 -5.56 -7.20 -9.50
CA ALA A 124 -6.21 -5.96 -9.91
C ALA A 124 -5.49 -4.72 -9.36
N ALA A 125 -5.18 -4.70 -8.06
CA ALA A 125 -4.49 -3.56 -7.45
C ALA A 125 -3.07 -3.35 -8.02
N ILE A 126 -2.34 -4.42 -8.31
CA ILE A 126 -1.01 -4.38 -8.93
C ILE A 126 -1.10 -3.82 -10.35
N ARG A 127 -2.03 -4.33 -11.18
CA ARG A 127 -2.23 -3.86 -12.55
C ARG A 127 -2.57 -2.38 -12.57
N GLU A 128 -3.55 -1.96 -11.79
CA GLU A 128 -3.99 -0.56 -11.73
C GLU A 128 -2.87 0.38 -11.24
N ALA A 129 -2.07 -0.03 -10.23
CA ALA A 129 -0.92 0.75 -9.79
C ALA A 129 0.11 0.92 -10.92
N SER A 130 0.37 -0.13 -11.69
CA SER A 130 1.26 -0.04 -12.86
C SER A 130 0.72 0.91 -13.93
N GLU A 131 -0.60 0.84 -14.23
CA GLU A 131 -1.25 1.69 -15.23
C GLU A 131 -1.36 3.16 -14.81
N GLU A 132 -1.69 3.43 -13.54
CA GLU A 132 -1.95 4.79 -13.05
C GLU A 132 -0.67 5.56 -12.70
N ILE A 133 0.36 4.89 -12.18
CA ILE A 133 1.56 5.54 -11.64
C ILE A 133 2.88 4.93 -12.16
N GLY A 134 2.82 3.90 -13.01
CA GLY A 134 4.02 3.25 -13.56
C GLY A 134 4.83 2.45 -12.52
N LEU A 135 4.23 2.09 -11.39
CA LEU A 135 4.91 1.37 -10.32
C LEU A 135 4.61 -0.12 -10.39
N ASP A 136 5.65 -0.92 -10.61
CA ASP A 136 5.56 -2.38 -10.55
C ASP A 136 5.72 -2.87 -9.11
N LEU A 137 4.60 -3.27 -8.50
CA LEU A 137 4.55 -3.79 -7.13
C LEU A 137 4.99 -5.27 -7.01
N THR A 138 5.40 -5.90 -8.12
CA THR A 138 5.90 -7.29 -8.11
C THR A 138 7.41 -7.39 -7.90
N THR A 139 8.11 -6.28 -7.98
CA THR A 139 9.57 -6.24 -7.85
C THR A 139 10.04 -6.52 -6.42
N ASN A 140 11.31 -6.87 -6.29
CA ASN A 140 11.94 -7.06 -4.98
C ASN A 140 12.06 -5.77 -4.14
N ASP A 141 11.87 -4.61 -4.74
CA ASP A 141 11.86 -3.33 -4.03
C ASP A 141 10.57 -3.11 -3.24
N CYS A 142 9.55 -3.93 -3.48
CA CYS A 142 8.26 -3.87 -2.82
C CYS A 142 8.05 -5.06 -1.88
N ILE A 143 7.69 -4.80 -0.62
CA ILE A 143 7.34 -5.81 0.37
C ILE A 143 5.81 -5.92 0.45
N SER A 144 5.25 -7.04 -0.03
CA SER A 144 3.82 -7.29 0.09
C SER A 144 3.50 -7.79 1.50
N VAL A 145 2.75 -7.00 2.26
CA VAL A 145 2.49 -7.28 3.68
C VAL A 145 1.24 -8.11 3.89
N GLY A 146 0.10 -7.72 3.27
CA GLY A 146 -1.15 -8.45 3.46
C GLY A 146 -2.37 -7.63 3.03
N ASN A 147 -3.54 -8.19 3.30
CA ASN A 147 -4.82 -7.56 2.96
C ASN A 147 -5.35 -6.73 4.13
N LEU A 148 -5.94 -5.60 3.80
CA LEU A 148 -6.74 -4.79 4.71
C LEU A 148 -8.21 -5.27 4.71
N PRO A 149 -9.04 -4.84 5.71
CA PRO A 149 -10.44 -5.23 5.75
C PRO A 149 -11.20 -4.74 4.53
N GLU A 150 -11.88 -5.66 3.86
CA GLU A 150 -12.75 -5.35 2.73
C GLU A 150 -14.03 -4.67 3.20
N ARG A 151 -14.58 -3.80 2.35
CA ARG A 151 -15.80 -3.06 2.65
C ARG A 151 -16.79 -3.11 1.50
N VAL A 152 -18.05 -3.31 1.82
CA VAL A 152 -19.15 -3.08 0.87
C VAL A 152 -19.47 -1.60 0.88
N VAL A 153 -19.31 -0.96 -0.28
CA VAL A 153 -19.64 0.45 -0.45
C VAL A 153 -20.99 0.55 -1.14
N THR A 154 -21.97 1.12 -0.43
CA THR A 154 -23.29 1.46 -1.01
C THR A 154 -23.30 2.95 -1.30
N THR A 155 -23.53 3.32 -2.55
CA THR A 155 -23.66 4.73 -2.91
C THR A 155 -25.14 5.12 -2.95
N SER A 156 -25.44 6.38 -2.65
CA SER A 156 -26.81 6.93 -2.66
C SER A 156 -27.49 6.96 -4.05
N TRP A 157 -26.77 6.51 -5.08
CA TRP A 157 -27.24 6.47 -6.48
C TRP A 157 -27.67 5.07 -6.95
N GLY A 158 -28.00 4.18 -6.03
CA GLY A 158 -28.18 2.77 -6.35
C GLY A 158 -26.82 2.04 -6.53
N SER A 159 -26.84 0.72 -6.62
CA SER A 159 -25.63 -0.09 -6.82
C SER A 159 -24.82 0.47 -7.98
N VAL A 160 -23.74 1.16 -7.62
CA VAL A 160 -22.79 1.63 -8.62
C VAL A 160 -22.08 0.40 -9.15
N PRO A 161 -22.09 0.33 -10.45
CA PRO A 161 -21.27 -0.63 -11.11
C PRO A 161 -19.80 -0.44 -10.76
#